data_4200c28180f8102a3396c9b741c0e89f
#
_entry.id   4200c28180f8102a3396c9b741c0e89f
#
_cell.length_a   1.000
_cell.length_b   1.000
_cell.length_c   1.000
_cell.angle_alpha   90.00
_cell.angle_beta   90.00
_cell.angle_gamma   90.00
#
_symmetry.space_group_name_H-M   'P 1'
#
loop_
_entity.id
_entity.type
_entity.pdbx_description
1 polymer ?
#
loop_
_entity_poly.entity_id
_entity_poly.type
_entity_poly.pdbx_seq_one_letter_code
_entity_poly.pdbx_strand_id
1 'polypeptide(L)'
;MVSNWVRRVLSPVVEFRESEFATGLLMFAYSFLAMTAYNVVKPITRSKFISSLGADNLPYVQLAAGLLIGVLMQGYSVAVARLPRRYVAPPTLAGMSSLLVGFWFLFRTAGDWVSVAFYLMGLILGLLLISQFWTLANDIYDARQAKRIFG
;
A
#
# COMPACT_ATOMS: atom_id res chain seq x y z
N MET A 1 -0.52 -25.99 -14.20
CA MET A 1 -0.75 -26.13 -15.66
C MET A 1 -1.46 -24.85 -16.11
N VAL A 2 -0.70 -23.80 -16.44
CA VAL A 2 -1.27 -22.51 -16.86
C VAL A 2 -1.71 -22.68 -18.31
N SER A 3 -2.96 -22.31 -18.61
CA SER A 3 -3.55 -22.47 -19.94
C SER A 3 -2.69 -21.80 -21.01
N ASN A 4 -2.34 -22.52 -22.07
CA ASN A 4 -1.59 -22.02 -23.23
C ASN A 4 -2.20 -20.74 -23.84
N TRP A 5 -3.46 -20.48 -23.57
CA TRP A 5 -4.20 -19.31 -23.99
C TRP A 5 -3.71 -18.02 -23.27
N VAL A 6 -3.52 -18.07 -21.95
CA VAL A 6 -3.02 -16.92 -21.14
C VAL A 6 -1.62 -16.53 -21.62
N ARG A 7 -0.77 -17.50 -21.91
CA ARG A 7 0.57 -17.30 -22.45
C ARG A 7 0.56 -16.61 -23.81
N ARG A 8 -0.37 -17.02 -24.69
CA ARG A 8 -0.49 -16.46 -26.05
C ARG A 8 -0.98 -15.00 -26.05
N VAL A 9 -1.79 -14.61 -25.06
CA VAL A 9 -2.30 -13.24 -24.90
C VAL A 9 -1.25 -12.32 -24.29
N LEU A 10 -0.41 -12.81 -23.36
CA LEU A 10 0.57 -12.00 -22.65
C LEU A 10 1.95 -11.95 -23.33
N SER A 11 2.27 -12.90 -24.23
CA SER A 11 3.57 -12.95 -24.92
C SER A 11 3.95 -11.71 -25.74
N PRO A 12 3.02 -10.92 -26.32
CA PRO A 12 3.40 -9.71 -27.04
C PRO A 12 3.67 -8.51 -26.10
N VAL A 13 3.30 -8.61 -24.82
CA VAL A 13 3.41 -7.50 -23.85
C VAL A 13 4.61 -7.69 -22.93
N VAL A 14 4.91 -8.94 -22.53
CA VAL A 14 6.01 -9.22 -21.60
C VAL A 14 6.62 -10.59 -21.91
N GLU A 15 7.95 -10.65 -22.09
CA GLU A 15 8.70 -11.89 -22.25
C GLU A 15 8.92 -12.59 -20.90
N PHE A 16 7.93 -13.37 -20.45
CA PHE A 16 8.06 -14.20 -19.25
C PHE A 16 8.73 -15.55 -19.58
N ARG A 17 9.74 -15.90 -18.80
CA ARG A 17 10.17 -17.30 -18.69
C ARG A 17 9.16 -18.08 -17.86
N GLU A 18 9.01 -19.37 -18.11
CA GLU A 18 8.01 -20.23 -17.40
C GLU A 18 8.18 -20.20 -15.87
N SER A 19 9.41 -20.09 -15.39
CA SER A 19 9.73 -19.97 -13.96
C SER A 19 9.33 -18.62 -13.34
N GLU A 20 9.14 -17.58 -14.13
CA GLU A 20 8.86 -16.21 -13.65
C GLU A 20 7.36 -15.89 -13.70
N PHE A 21 6.58 -16.67 -14.45
CA PHE A 21 5.15 -16.39 -14.65
C PHE A 21 4.33 -16.42 -13.34
N ALA A 22 4.53 -17.42 -12.51
CA ALA A 22 3.80 -17.54 -11.23
C ALA A 22 4.13 -16.37 -10.31
N THR A 23 5.40 -15.98 -10.25
CA THR A 23 5.88 -14.85 -9.44
C THR A 23 5.32 -13.53 -9.98
N GLY A 24 5.34 -13.33 -11.29
CA GLY A 24 4.76 -12.15 -11.93
C GLY A 24 3.25 -12.04 -11.68
N LEU A 25 2.51 -13.15 -11.75
CA LEU A 25 1.08 -13.18 -11.47
C LEU A 25 0.77 -12.84 -10.00
N LEU A 26 1.56 -13.37 -9.06
CA LEU A 26 1.41 -13.05 -7.64
C LEU A 26 1.71 -11.57 -7.36
N MET A 27 2.75 -11.01 -7.98
CA MET A 27 3.09 -9.59 -7.87
C MET A 27 2.00 -8.70 -8.47
N PHE A 28 1.45 -9.09 -9.62
CA PHE A 28 0.30 -8.40 -10.22
C PHE A 28 -0.92 -8.44 -9.29
N ALA A 29 -1.25 -9.62 -8.76
CA ALA A 29 -2.37 -9.78 -7.83
C ALA A 29 -2.18 -8.93 -6.56
N TYR A 30 -0.97 -8.91 -5.99
CA TYR A 30 -0.65 -8.06 -4.85
C TYR A 30 -0.84 -6.57 -5.18
N SER A 31 -0.28 -6.10 -6.30
CA SER A 31 -0.41 -4.71 -6.75
C SER A 31 -1.87 -4.33 -7.00
N PHE A 32 -2.61 -5.19 -7.67
CA PHE A 32 -4.03 -4.99 -7.95
C PHE A 32 -4.86 -4.86 -6.67
N LEU A 33 -4.67 -5.78 -5.72
CA LEU A 33 -5.39 -5.76 -4.44
C LEU A 33 -4.99 -4.55 -3.59
N ALA A 34 -3.70 -4.21 -3.53
CA ALA A 34 -3.20 -3.05 -2.80
C ALA A 34 -3.76 -1.74 -3.36
N MET A 35 -3.72 -1.57 -4.70
CA MET A 35 -4.28 -0.38 -5.35
C MET A 35 -5.79 -0.31 -5.20
N THR A 36 -6.51 -1.42 -5.28
CA THR A 36 -7.95 -1.47 -5.07
C THR A 36 -8.30 -1.06 -3.64
N ALA A 37 -7.65 -1.63 -2.64
CA ALA A 37 -7.84 -1.28 -1.24
C ALA A 37 -7.58 0.21 -0.99
N TYR A 38 -6.47 0.75 -1.52
CA TYR A 38 -6.14 2.16 -1.40
C TYR A 38 -7.17 3.07 -2.06
N ASN A 39 -7.63 2.75 -3.28
CA ASN A 39 -8.63 3.52 -4.01
C ASN A 39 -10.01 3.52 -3.33
N VAL A 40 -10.31 2.53 -2.50
CA VAL A 40 -11.51 2.51 -1.66
C VAL A 40 -11.29 3.35 -0.39
N VAL A 41 -10.18 3.15 0.32
CA VAL A 41 -9.92 3.81 1.61
C VAL A 41 -9.70 5.31 1.45
N LYS A 42 -8.94 5.74 0.44
CA LYS A 42 -8.60 7.15 0.20
C LYS A 42 -9.80 8.10 0.11
N PRO A 43 -10.81 7.87 -0.73
CA PRO A 43 -11.97 8.77 -0.78
C PRO A 43 -12.81 8.72 0.49
N ILE A 44 -12.91 7.56 1.16
CA ILE A 44 -13.67 7.42 2.40
C ILE A 44 -13.05 8.26 3.51
N THR A 45 -11.72 8.15 3.71
CA THR A 45 -11.01 8.91 4.74
C THR A 45 -11.11 10.42 4.48
N ARG A 46 -10.96 10.84 3.22
CA ARG A 46 -11.09 12.24 2.83
C ARG A 46 -12.51 12.79 3.00
N SER A 47 -13.52 12.04 2.57
CA SER A 47 -14.93 12.41 2.71
C SER A 47 -15.30 12.55 4.19
N LYS A 48 -14.88 11.61 5.03
CA LYS A 48 -15.12 11.65 6.47
C LYS A 48 -14.47 12.85 7.14
N PHE A 49 -13.23 13.19 6.77
CA PHE A 49 -12.53 14.39 7.24
C PHE A 49 -13.30 15.66 6.87
N ILE A 50 -13.65 15.81 5.59
CA ILE A 50 -14.36 17.01 5.09
C ILE A 50 -15.73 17.16 5.76
N SER A 51 -16.45 16.06 5.99
CA SER A 51 -17.78 16.11 6.63
C SER A 51 -17.71 16.51 8.10
N SER A 52 -16.59 16.27 8.80
CA SER A 52 -16.41 16.64 10.22
C SER A 52 -15.83 18.04 10.39
N LEU A 53 -14.81 18.39 9.63
CA LEU A 53 -13.96 19.58 9.87
C LEU A 53 -14.00 20.63 8.75
N GLY A 54 -14.66 20.32 7.63
CA GLY A 54 -14.68 21.18 6.45
C GLY A 54 -13.47 21.03 5.54
N ALA A 55 -13.62 21.46 4.30
CA ALA A 55 -12.56 21.37 3.27
C ALA A 55 -11.40 22.34 3.54
N ASP A 56 -11.67 23.46 4.18
CA ASP A 56 -10.68 24.52 4.44
C ASP A 56 -9.53 24.07 5.36
N ASN A 57 -9.76 23.06 6.16
CA ASN A 57 -8.76 22.47 7.07
C ASN A 57 -7.85 21.41 6.39
N LEU A 58 -8.15 21.00 5.15
CA LEU A 58 -7.34 20.00 4.42
C LEU A 58 -5.87 20.40 4.26
N PRO A 59 -5.50 21.64 3.88
CA PRO A 59 -4.10 22.01 3.73
C PRO A 59 -3.29 21.86 5.02
N TYR A 60 -3.87 22.22 6.15
CA TYR A 60 -3.21 22.14 7.45
C TYR A 60 -2.95 20.70 7.87
N VAL A 61 -3.95 19.83 7.71
CA VAL A 61 -3.77 18.40 8.06
C VAL A 61 -2.83 17.70 7.08
N GLN A 62 -2.76 18.13 5.82
CA GLN A 62 -1.80 17.60 4.85
C GLN A 62 -0.36 17.98 5.19
N LEU A 63 -0.11 19.21 5.64
CA LEU A 63 1.20 19.63 6.13
C LEU A 63 1.62 18.82 7.36
N ALA A 64 0.73 18.68 8.34
CA ALA A 64 0.98 17.87 9.54
C ALA A 64 1.23 16.40 9.16
N ALA A 65 0.45 15.86 8.21
CA ALA A 65 0.63 14.52 7.67
C ALA A 65 2.01 14.34 7.03
N GLY A 66 2.48 15.32 6.25
CA GLY A 66 3.81 15.27 5.62
C GLY A 66 4.93 15.08 6.64
N LEU A 67 4.89 15.83 7.75
CA LEU A 67 5.86 15.72 8.84
C LEU A 67 5.76 14.36 9.54
N LEU A 68 4.55 13.93 9.91
CA LEU A 68 4.32 12.64 10.56
C LEU A 68 4.79 11.47 9.69
N ILE A 69 4.45 11.50 8.40
CA ILE A 69 4.84 10.48 7.44
C ILE A 69 6.35 10.43 7.29
N GLY A 70 7.04 11.58 7.25
CA GLY A 70 8.50 11.62 7.19
C GLY A 70 9.13 10.85 8.35
N VAL A 71 8.66 11.07 9.57
CA VAL A 71 9.16 10.37 10.77
C VAL A 71 8.83 8.87 10.72
N LEU A 72 7.60 8.52 10.35
CA LEU A 72 7.17 7.12 10.27
C LEU A 72 7.92 6.34 9.18
N MET A 73 8.15 6.95 8.01
CA MET A 73 8.90 6.32 6.92
C MET A 73 10.37 6.16 7.27
N GLN A 74 10.97 7.07 8.02
CA GLN A 74 12.31 6.88 8.55
C GLN A 74 12.37 5.66 9.48
N GLY A 75 11.42 5.53 10.40
CA GLY A 75 11.30 4.34 11.27
C GLY A 75 11.11 3.05 10.48
N TYR A 76 10.21 3.07 9.48
CA TYR A 76 9.98 1.93 8.60
C TYR A 76 11.24 1.53 7.81
N SER A 77 11.96 2.50 7.26
CA SER A 77 13.20 2.23 6.50
C SER A 77 14.28 1.59 7.37
N VAL A 78 14.42 2.05 8.62
CA VAL A 78 15.34 1.43 9.60
C VAL A 78 14.91 0.01 9.94
N ALA A 79 13.61 -0.24 10.11
CA ALA A 79 13.11 -1.59 10.37
C ALA A 79 13.37 -2.55 9.21
N VAL A 80 13.12 -2.11 7.97
CA VAL A 80 13.40 -2.91 6.75
C VAL A 80 14.89 -3.16 6.55
N ALA A 81 15.76 -2.20 6.94
CA ALA A 81 17.20 -2.35 6.82
C ALA A 81 17.79 -3.34 7.85
N ARG A 82 17.16 -3.48 9.02
CA ARG A 82 17.67 -4.30 10.13
C ARG A 82 17.02 -5.68 10.26
N LEU A 83 15.79 -5.82 9.79
CA LEU A 83 15.00 -7.03 9.96
C LEU A 83 14.74 -7.69 8.60
N PRO A 84 14.74 -9.04 8.53
CA PRO A 84 14.28 -9.75 7.35
C PRO A 84 12.85 -9.31 6.99
N ARG A 85 12.61 -9.00 5.73
CA ARG A 85 11.34 -8.42 5.23
C ARG A 85 10.11 -9.27 5.54
N ARG A 86 10.29 -10.60 5.63
CA ARG A 86 9.25 -11.56 6.07
C ARG A 86 8.69 -11.25 7.46
N TYR A 87 9.46 -10.52 8.29
CA TYR A 87 9.03 -10.11 9.62
C TYR A 87 8.53 -8.66 9.69
N VAL A 88 8.66 -7.89 8.60
CA VAL A 88 8.22 -6.50 8.55
C VAL A 88 6.91 -6.36 7.76
N ALA A 89 6.82 -6.92 6.55
CA ALA A 89 5.68 -6.71 5.67
C ALA A 89 4.36 -7.33 6.22
N PRO A 90 4.29 -8.61 6.67
CA PRO A 90 3.03 -9.16 7.18
C PRO A 90 2.50 -8.45 8.43
N PRO A 91 3.30 -8.15 9.47
CA PRO A 91 2.77 -7.47 10.64
C PRO A 91 2.37 -6.01 10.38
N THR A 92 3.03 -5.30 9.45
CA THR A 92 2.58 -3.95 9.08
C THR A 92 1.23 -3.98 8.38
N LEU A 93 0.99 -4.91 7.47
CA LEU A 93 -0.31 -5.09 6.82
C LEU A 93 -1.39 -5.54 7.82
N ALA A 94 -1.08 -6.50 8.68
CA ALA A 94 -2.00 -6.95 9.74
C ALA A 94 -2.33 -5.80 10.71
N GLY A 95 -1.35 -5.00 11.11
CA GLY A 95 -1.54 -3.82 11.93
C GLY A 95 -2.45 -2.79 11.28
N MET A 96 -2.24 -2.47 10.00
CA MET A 96 -3.10 -1.55 9.25
C MET A 96 -4.53 -2.07 9.09
N SER A 97 -4.69 -3.37 8.83
CA SER A 97 -6.01 -4.00 8.75
C SER A 97 -6.73 -3.95 10.10
N SER A 98 -6.01 -4.21 11.19
CA SER A 98 -6.56 -4.11 12.56
C SER A 98 -6.97 -2.69 12.92
N LEU A 99 -6.18 -1.68 12.49
CA LEU A 99 -6.52 -0.27 12.67
C LEU A 99 -7.80 0.11 11.90
N LEU A 100 -7.98 -0.37 10.67
CA LEU A 100 -9.23 -0.15 9.93
C LEU A 100 -10.45 -0.68 10.68
N VAL A 101 -10.35 -1.90 11.22
CA VAL A 101 -11.40 -2.49 12.06
C VAL A 101 -11.59 -1.67 13.36
N GLY A 102 -10.51 -1.22 13.98
CA GLY A 102 -10.55 -0.37 15.16
C GLY A 102 -11.29 0.96 14.90
N PHE A 103 -11.03 1.62 13.77
CA PHE A 103 -11.74 2.83 13.39
C PHE A 103 -13.23 2.61 13.17
N TRP A 104 -13.65 1.45 12.69
CA TRP A 104 -15.07 1.12 12.58
C TRP A 104 -15.79 1.17 13.94
N PHE A 105 -15.12 0.72 15.01
CA PHE A 105 -15.65 0.86 16.39
C PHE A 105 -15.56 2.29 16.91
N LEU A 106 -14.43 2.98 16.68
CA LEU A 106 -14.23 4.35 17.13
C LEU A 106 -15.26 5.32 16.56
N PHE A 107 -15.73 5.13 15.33
CA PHE A 107 -16.76 5.97 14.75
C PHE A 107 -18.12 5.91 15.47
N ARG A 108 -18.31 4.96 16.37
CA ARG A 108 -19.52 4.90 17.23
C ARG A 108 -19.51 5.86 18.40
N THR A 109 -18.32 6.26 18.86
CA THR A 109 -18.11 7.09 20.06
C THR A 109 -17.47 8.45 19.76
N ALA A 110 -17.39 8.85 18.52
CA ALA A 110 -16.37 9.73 18.01
C ALA A 110 -16.62 11.22 18.12
N GLY A 111 -15.56 11.93 18.50
CA GLY A 111 -15.31 13.35 18.23
C GLY A 111 -14.53 13.55 16.92
N ASP A 112 -14.35 14.81 16.51
CA ASP A 112 -13.70 15.22 15.25
C ASP A 112 -12.25 14.70 15.11
N TRP A 113 -11.55 14.48 16.20
CA TRP A 113 -10.19 13.94 16.23
C TRP A 113 -10.07 12.55 15.56
N VAL A 114 -11.15 11.73 15.61
CA VAL A 114 -11.16 10.41 14.96
C VAL A 114 -11.14 10.55 13.46
N SER A 115 -11.82 11.57 12.92
CA SER A 115 -11.80 11.86 11.47
C SER A 115 -10.42 12.30 11.00
N VAL A 116 -9.69 13.08 11.81
CA VAL A 116 -8.28 13.45 11.56
C VAL A 116 -7.39 12.21 11.57
N ALA A 117 -7.47 11.41 12.63
CA ALA A 117 -6.66 10.20 12.78
C ALA A 117 -6.92 9.20 11.65
N PHE A 118 -8.18 9.03 11.24
CA PHE A 118 -8.56 8.15 10.13
C PHE A 118 -8.02 8.65 8.79
N TYR A 119 -8.04 9.96 8.56
CA TYR A 119 -7.46 10.57 7.37
C TYR A 119 -5.94 10.34 7.31
N LEU A 120 -5.22 10.58 8.42
CA LEU A 120 -3.78 10.34 8.54
C LEU A 120 -3.44 8.86 8.30
N MET A 121 -4.21 7.94 8.91
CA MET A 121 -4.05 6.51 8.70
C MET A 121 -4.21 6.12 7.23
N GLY A 122 -5.19 6.69 6.51
CA GLY A 122 -5.37 6.44 5.08
C GLY A 122 -4.19 6.88 4.22
N LEU A 123 -3.55 8.00 4.56
CA LEU A 123 -2.33 8.47 3.89
C LEU A 123 -1.14 7.54 4.15
N ILE A 124 -0.95 7.13 5.41
CA ILE A 124 0.12 6.21 5.81
C ILE A 124 -0.07 4.84 5.13
N LEU A 125 -1.30 4.33 5.09
CA LEU A 125 -1.63 3.07 4.42
C LEU A 125 -1.19 3.09 2.95
N GLY A 126 -1.52 4.16 2.22
CA GLY A 126 -1.14 4.30 0.82
C GLY A 126 0.37 4.25 0.60
N LEU A 127 1.12 4.97 1.43
CA LEU A 127 2.58 5.00 1.34
C LEU A 127 3.22 3.66 1.71
N LEU A 128 2.71 2.99 2.75
CA LEU A 128 3.20 1.66 3.15
C LEU A 128 2.94 0.63 2.06
N LEU A 129 1.75 0.61 1.46
CA LEU A 129 1.43 -0.33 0.37
C LEU A 129 2.39 -0.16 -0.83
N ILE A 130 2.67 1.08 -1.22
CA ILE A 130 3.61 1.38 -2.32
C ILE A 130 5.05 0.98 -1.92
N SER A 131 5.50 1.36 -0.72
CA SER A 131 6.84 1.03 -0.23
C SER A 131 7.04 -0.48 -0.13
N GLN A 132 6.06 -1.22 0.36
CA GLN A 132 6.12 -2.68 0.47
C GLN A 132 6.14 -3.36 -0.90
N PHE A 133 5.35 -2.84 -1.86
CA PHE A 133 5.38 -3.34 -3.23
C PHE A 133 6.79 -3.22 -3.84
N TRP A 134 7.39 -2.04 -3.80
CA TRP A 134 8.74 -1.83 -4.35
C TRP A 134 9.80 -2.61 -3.61
N THR A 135 9.67 -2.72 -2.29
CA THR A 135 10.55 -3.52 -1.46
C THR A 135 10.51 -4.99 -1.87
N LEU A 136 9.31 -5.54 -2.07
CA LEU A 136 9.10 -6.92 -2.51
C LEU A 136 9.58 -7.14 -3.95
N ALA A 137 9.29 -6.19 -4.84
CA ALA A 137 9.73 -6.25 -6.24
C ALA A 137 11.26 -6.29 -6.35
N ASN A 138 11.97 -5.47 -5.58
CA ASN A 138 13.44 -5.44 -5.56
C ASN A 138 14.06 -6.73 -4.97
N ASP A 139 13.31 -7.49 -4.15
CA ASP A 139 13.78 -8.78 -3.63
C ASP A 139 13.61 -9.93 -4.59
N ILE A 140 12.52 -9.87 -5.37
CA ILE A 140 12.10 -10.96 -6.24
C ILE A 140 12.80 -10.87 -7.60
N TYR A 141 12.98 -9.65 -8.10
CA TYR A 141 13.51 -9.42 -9.45
C TYR A 141 14.95 -8.91 -9.42
N ASP A 142 15.84 -9.61 -10.12
CA ASP A 142 17.17 -9.11 -10.44
C ASP A 142 17.06 -7.88 -11.38
N ALA A 143 18.09 -7.01 -11.37
CA ALA A 143 18.11 -5.78 -12.16
C ALA A 143 17.86 -6.01 -13.67
N ARG A 144 18.28 -7.17 -14.23
CA ARG A 144 18.02 -7.54 -15.63
C ARG A 144 16.57 -7.96 -15.86
N GLN A 145 15.97 -8.67 -14.90
CA GLN A 145 14.57 -9.08 -14.94
C GLN A 145 13.65 -7.88 -14.76
N ALA A 146 13.98 -7.00 -13.82
CA ALA A 146 13.23 -5.77 -13.58
C ALA A 146 13.16 -4.89 -14.84
N LYS A 147 14.28 -4.70 -15.53
CA LYS A 147 14.33 -3.93 -16.80
C LYS A 147 13.48 -4.56 -17.91
N ARG A 148 13.33 -5.89 -17.95
CA ARG A 148 12.53 -6.59 -18.95
C ARG A 148 11.03 -6.56 -18.64
N ILE A 149 10.65 -6.52 -17.35
CA ILE A 149 9.26 -6.60 -16.91
C ILE A 149 8.64 -5.20 -16.72
N PHE A 150 9.43 -4.23 -16.27
CA PHE A 150 8.97 -2.86 -15.96
C PHE A 150 9.47 -1.80 -16.96
N GLY A 151 10.35 -2.14 -17.89
CA GLY A 151 10.85 -1.27 -18.95
C GLY A 151 10.06 -1.50 -20.23
#